data_45b1fc6b0933ca0cef14937ee0550c89
#
_entry.id   45b1fc6b0933ca0cef14937ee0550c89
#
_cell.length_a   1.000
_cell.length_b   1.000
_cell.length_c   1.000
_cell.angle_alpha   90.00
_cell.angle_beta   90.00
_cell.angle_gamma   90.00
#
_symmetry.space_group_name_H-M   'P 1'
#
loop_
_entity.id
_entity.type
_entity.pdbx_description
1 polymer ?
#
loop_
_entity_poly.entity_id
_entity_poly.type
_entity_poly.pdbx_seq_one_letter_code
_entity_poly.pdbx_strand_id
1 'polypeptide(L)'
;SDKLYAKLSKEVIEKLNIVIRTKGLNAIVKHVSERAEKRIPQPEDTAAIIYTSGTTSKPKGVMLTHRAISMQLTVIPPLFDYNQEDVLLSILPLSHTYECTLGMIYPFSRGAHIYYMDRPPVASALMPALQEVRPTVIASVPLIMEKVYRSKVRPTFEKNALLRTLYGWSPTRKLLHKVAGKKLKALFGGRMRFFAIGGAKFDSEAECFLKEAGFPYGIGYGLTETAPLLAGAVGKMVRIGSTGPALQGVELRLDNVNPATGQGEIVAKTPCCMSGYYKNEEATKDAFTADGWFRTGDLGYIAKDGWVFIKGRLKNMIVGPSGENIYPEDIEEVLNSNPVVAESVVTQENGKLVALVHFDTAALEARYEGLKKLFAESKDQLGQKYSESKEQLEKKMDEVKRELLTYVNNKVNRFSQITKVIDNGCEFEKTPTKKIRRFVYEQRAKNGFVPDSNLA
;
A
#
# COMPACT_ATOMS: atom_id res chain seq x y z
N SER A 1 -18.71 5.62 -24.24
CA SER A 1 -19.17 4.52 -23.37
C SER A 1 -20.68 4.59 -23.09
N ASP A 2 -21.23 5.76 -22.78
CA ASP A 2 -22.66 5.95 -22.44
C ASP A 2 -23.61 5.65 -23.60
N LYS A 3 -23.20 5.96 -24.85
CA LYS A 3 -23.96 5.60 -26.06
C LYS A 3 -24.04 4.10 -26.29
N LEU A 4 -22.96 3.36 -25.94
CA LEU A 4 -22.94 1.87 -26.06
C LEU A 4 -23.82 1.23 -24.99
N TYR A 5 -23.79 1.77 -23.76
CA TYR A 5 -24.62 1.31 -22.63
C TYR A 5 -26.11 1.55 -22.89
N ALA A 6 -26.46 2.74 -23.39
CA ALA A 6 -27.84 3.08 -23.78
C ALA A 6 -28.36 2.21 -24.93
N LYS A 7 -27.51 1.85 -25.90
CA LYS A 7 -27.86 0.99 -27.01
C LYS A 7 -28.07 -0.46 -26.55
N LEU A 8 -27.15 -0.99 -25.71
CA LEU A 8 -27.28 -2.34 -25.12
C LEU A 8 -28.53 -2.48 -24.23
N SER A 9 -28.84 -1.44 -23.42
CA SER A 9 -30.04 -1.41 -22.59
C SER A 9 -31.31 -1.42 -23.43
N LYS A 10 -31.35 -0.71 -24.54
CA LYS A 10 -32.50 -0.66 -25.47
C LYS A 10 -32.76 -2.00 -26.17
N GLU A 11 -31.70 -2.64 -26.69
CA GLU A 11 -31.79 -3.96 -27.29
C GLU A 11 -32.23 -5.05 -26.31
N VAL A 12 -31.74 -4.99 -25.05
CA VAL A 12 -32.16 -5.94 -24.01
C VAL A 12 -33.62 -5.74 -23.63
N ILE A 13 -34.09 -4.49 -23.50
CA ILE A 13 -35.48 -4.16 -23.20
C ILE A 13 -36.39 -4.59 -24.36
N GLU A 14 -36.03 -4.36 -25.63
CA GLU A 14 -36.80 -4.80 -26.78
C GLU A 14 -36.90 -6.32 -26.87
N LYS A 15 -35.80 -7.04 -26.69
CA LYS A 15 -35.79 -8.51 -26.62
C LYS A 15 -36.66 -9.05 -25.48
N LEU A 16 -36.57 -8.42 -24.29
CA LEU A 16 -37.40 -8.76 -23.13
C LEU A 16 -38.89 -8.54 -23.41
N ASN A 17 -39.28 -7.45 -24.03
CA ASN A 17 -40.63 -7.11 -24.39
C ASN A 17 -41.19 -8.10 -25.46
N ILE A 18 -40.39 -8.51 -26.45
CA ILE A 18 -40.78 -9.54 -27.44
C ILE A 18 -41.03 -10.89 -26.74
N VAL A 19 -40.12 -11.28 -25.80
CA VAL A 19 -40.27 -12.55 -25.06
C VAL A 19 -41.50 -12.53 -24.15
N ILE A 20 -41.77 -11.40 -23.47
CA ILE A 20 -42.97 -11.23 -22.62
C ILE A 20 -44.25 -11.35 -23.44
N ARG A 21 -44.30 -10.71 -24.63
CA ARG A 21 -45.47 -10.78 -25.53
C ARG A 21 -45.70 -12.14 -26.11
N THR A 22 -44.64 -12.93 -26.39
CA THR A 22 -44.77 -14.24 -27.07
C THR A 22 -44.92 -15.41 -26.12
N LYS A 23 -44.38 -15.39 -24.91
CA LYS A 23 -44.36 -16.53 -23.98
C LYS A 23 -45.16 -16.31 -22.70
N GLY A 24 -45.63 -15.10 -22.44
CA GLY A 24 -46.30 -14.72 -21.19
C GLY A 24 -45.34 -14.60 -19.98
N LEU A 25 -45.67 -13.71 -19.06
CA LEU A 25 -44.82 -13.39 -17.90
C LEU A 25 -44.54 -14.61 -17.01
N ASN A 26 -45.56 -15.45 -16.80
CA ASN A 26 -45.45 -16.65 -15.95
C ASN A 26 -44.49 -17.69 -16.49
N ALA A 27 -44.46 -17.89 -17.83
CA ALA A 27 -43.50 -18.81 -18.46
C ALA A 27 -42.05 -18.30 -18.33
N ILE A 28 -41.85 -16.99 -18.38
CA ILE A 28 -40.54 -16.36 -18.21
C ILE A 28 -40.09 -16.49 -16.77
N VAL A 29 -40.97 -16.16 -15.79
CA VAL A 29 -40.68 -16.31 -14.37
C VAL A 29 -40.31 -17.73 -14.02
N LYS A 30 -41.11 -18.72 -14.53
CA LYS A 30 -40.83 -20.16 -14.36
C LYS A 30 -39.47 -20.55 -14.99
N HIS A 31 -39.18 -20.11 -16.19
CA HIS A 31 -37.90 -20.41 -16.86
C HIS A 31 -36.69 -19.76 -16.20
N VAL A 32 -36.86 -18.53 -15.69
CA VAL A 32 -35.80 -17.83 -14.93
C VAL A 32 -35.59 -18.52 -13.58
N SER A 33 -36.67 -18.90 -12.87
CA SER A 33 -36.59 -19.65 -11.60
C SER A 33 -35.90 -21.00 -11.78
N GLU A 34 -36.30 -21.78 -12.77
CA GLU A 34 -35.70 -23.10 -13.07
C GLU A 34 -34.23 -22.98 -13.49
N ARG A 35 -33.82 -21.88 -14.15
CA ARG A 35 -32.41 -21.59 -14.46
C ARG A 35 -31.65 -21.07 -13.26
N ALA A 36 -32.29 -20.29 -12.41
CA ALA A 36 -31.67 -19.80 -11.17
C ALA A 36 -31.39 -20.96 -10.20
N GLU A 37 -32.35 -21.89 -10.03
CA GLU A 37 -32.17 -23.12 -9.21
C GLU A 37 -31.03 -24.01 -9.73
N LYS A 38 -30.84 -24.08 -11.05
CA LYS A 38 -29.75 -24.86 -11.68
C LYS A 38 -28.39 -24.18 -11.62
N ARG A 39 -28.28 -22.92 -11.15
CA ARG A 39 -27.05 -22.11 -11.11
C ARG A 39 -26.75 -21.56 -9.75
N ILE A 40 -27.10 -22.25 -8.67
CA ILE A 40 -26.64 -21.90 -7.35
C ILE A 40 -25.11 -22.07 -7.35
N PRO A 41 -24.33 -20.97 -7.14
CA PRO A 41 -22.89 -21.08 -7.11
C PRO A 41 -22.45 -22.02 -6.00
N GLN A 42 -21.51 -22.90 -6.31
CA GLN A 42 -20.89 -23.75 -5.30
C GLN A 42 -19.75 -23.02 -4.60
N PRO A 43 -19.38 -23.38 -3.38
CA PRO A 43 -18.29 -22.72 -2.65
C PRO A 43 -16.97 -22.67 -3.43
N GLU A 44 -16.69 -23.67 -4.25
CA GLU A 44 -15.47 -23.79 -5.05
C GLU A 44 -15.54 -23.09 -6.41
N ASP A 45 -16.72 -22.60 -6.81
CA ASP A 45 -16.84 -21.83 -8.05
C ASP A 45 -16.08 -20.52 -7.93
N THR A 46 -15.49 -20.07 -9.04
CA THR A 46 -14.81 -18.78 -9.12
C THR A 46 -15.82 -17.64 -8.99
N ALA A 47 -15.76 -16.88 -7.89
CA ALA A 47 -16.59 -15.71 -7.65
C ALA A 47 -16.03 -14.45 -8.31
N ALA A 48 -14.70 -14.30 -8.34
CA ALA A 48 -14.04 -13.14 -8.91
C ALA A 48 -12.68 -13.51 -9.53
N ILE A 49 -12.32 -12.79 -10.60
CA ILE A 49 -10.97 -12.80 -11.17
C ILE A 49 -10.39 -11.40 -11.03
N ILE A 50 -9.37 -11.26 -10.18
CA ILE A 50 -8.73 -9.98 -9.90
C ILE A 50 -7.33 -9.98 -10.49
N TYR A 51 -7.08 -9.03 -11.41
CA TYR A 51 -5.77 -8.91 -12.04
C TYR A 51 -4.79 -8.19 -11.13
N THR A 52 -3.65 -8.84 -10.89
CA THR A 52 -2.51 -8.22 -10.22
C THR A 52 -1.49 -7.78 -11.25
N SER A 53 -0.98 -6.57 -11.09
CA SER A 53 0.25 -6.16 -11.78
C SER A 53 1.41 -6.91 -11.13
N GLY A 54 1.63 -8.15 -11.54
CA GLY A 54 2.78 -8.91 -11.05
C GLY A 54 4.08 -8.14 -11.22
N THR A 55 5.11 -8.49 -10.46
CA THR A 55 6.48 -7.99 -10.65
C THR A 55 7.07 -8.40 -12.02
N THR A 56 6.36 -9.25 -12.76
CA THR A 56 6.61 -9.62 -14.17
C THR A 56 5.77 -8.73 -15.09
N SER A 57 6.21 -8.53 -16.32
CA SER A 57 5.62 -7.63 -17.33
C SER A 57 4.14 -7.91 -17.67
N LYS A 58 3.61 -9.10 -17.36
CA LYS A 58 2.24 -9.48 -17.67
C LYS A 58 1.37 -9.62 -16.42
N PRO A 59 0.21 -8.94 -16.35
CA PRO A 59 -0.75 -9.12 -15.26
C PRO A 59 -1.24 -10.55 -15.15
N LYS A 60 -1.41 -11.06 -13.91
CA LYS A 60 -1.99 -12.39 -13.65
C LYS A 60 -3.40 -12.23 -13.09
N GLY A 61 -4.37 -12.98 -13.63
CA GLY A 61 -5.74 -13.01 -13.10
C GLY A 61 -5.84 -14.00 -11.94
N VAL A 62 -5.98 -13.52 -10.73
CA VAL A 62 -6.16 -14.34 -9.53
C VAL A 62 -7.60 -14.79 -9.44
N MET A 63 -7.85 -16.10 -9.45
CA MET A 63 -9.18 -16.67 -9.31
C MET A 63 -9.53 -16.88 -7.84
N LEU A 64 -10.49 -16.11 -7.34
CA LEU A 64 -11.01 -16.24 -5.98
C LEU A 64 -12.35 -16.95 -5.98
N THR A 65 -12.48 -17.99 -5.17
CA THR A 65 -13.71 -18.75 -5.01
C THR A 65 -14.69 -18.05 -4.07
N HIS A 66 -15.98 -18.43 -4.14
CA HIS A 66 -16.96 -17.99 -3.14
C HIS A 66 -16.54 -18.36 -1.73
N ARG A 67 -15.96 -19.56 -1.53
CA ARG A 67 -15.39 -19.99 -0.24
C ARG A 67 -14.31 -19.02 0.24
N ALA A 68 -13.32 -18.68 -0.60
CA ALA A 68 -12.20 -17.83 -0.23
C ALA A 68 -12.65 -16.45 0.26
N ILE A 69 -13.60 -15.83 -0.46
CA ILE A 69 -14.15 -14.52 -0.08
C ILE A 69 -15.02 -14.64 1.20
N SER A 70 -15.90 -15.65 1.27
CA SER A 70 -16.81 -15.83 2.40
C SER A 70 -16.05 -16.11 3.70
N MET A 71 -14.94 -16.85 3.65
CA MET A 71 -14.11 -17.11 4.82
C MET A 71 -13.52 -15.83 5.41
N GLN A 72 -13.23 -14.81 4.60
CA GLN A 72 -12.79 -13.51 5.11
C GLN A 72 -13.83 -12.88 6.05
N LEU A 73 -15.12 -13.08 5.78
CA LEU A 73 -16.19 -12.56 6.64
C LEU A 73 -16.23 -13.22 8.03
N THR A 74 -15.55 -14.33 8.20
CA THR A 74 -15.43 -15.04 9.50
C THR A 74 -14.13 -14.72 10.22
N VAL A 75 -13.04 -14.43 9.48
CA VAL A 75 -11.72 -14.18 10.09
C VAL A 75 -11.47 -12.71 10.45
N ILE A 76 -12.21 -11.78 9.81
CA ILE A 76 -12.08 -10.34 10.09
C ILE A 76 -12.73 -9.89 11.41
N PRO A 77 -13.92 -10.38 11.81
CA PRO A 77 -14.64 -9.88 12.99
C PRO A 77 -13.82 -9.82 14.28
N PRO A 78 -12.92 -10.77 14.61
CA PRO A 78 -12.08 -10.67 15.80
C PRO A 78 -11.12 -9.49 15.78
N LEU A 79 -10.78 -8.94 14.61
CA LEU A 79 -9.96 -7.74 14.49
C LEU A 79 -10.81 -6.48 14.63
N PHE A 80 -11.89 -6.42 13.87
CA PHE A 80 -12.83 -5.30 13.91
C PHE A 80 -14.18 -5.75 13.38
N ASP A 81 -15.22 -5.62 14.20
CA ASP A 81 -16.59 -5.94 13.81
C ASP A 81 -17.37 -4.66 13.46
N TYR A 82 -17.88 -4.61 12.22
CA TYR A 82 -18.77 -3.55 11.76
C TYR A 82 -20.17 -3.72 12.37
N ASN A 83 -20.87 -2.61 12.50
CA ASN A 83 -22.28 -2.57 12.83
C ASN A 83 -23.02 -1.57 11.94
N GLN A 84 -24.35 -1.50 12.09
CA GLN A 84 -25.22 -0.64 11.27
C GLN A 84 -24.99 0.86 11.45
N GLU A 85 -24.32 1.27 12.54
CA GLU A 85 -23.99 2.68 12.81
C GLU A 85 -22.66 3.08 12.14
N ASP A 86 -21.91 2.11 11.61
CA ASP A 86 -20.63 2.40 10.98
C ASP A 86 -20.82 3.06 9.63
N VAL A 87 -19.97 4.02 9.40
CA VAL A 87 -19.88 4.79 8.15
C VAL A 87 -18.47 4.62 7.60
N LEU A 88 -18.36 3.96 6.47
CA LEU A 88 -17.11 3.77 5.74
C LEU A 88 -16.99 4.83 4.64
N LEU A 89 -15.82 5.46 4.53
CA LEU A 89 -15.42 6.20 3.34
C LEU A 89 -14.46 5.33 2.52
N SER A 90 -14.93 4.85 1.37
CA SER A 90 -14.16 4.03 0.43
C SER A 90 -13.24 4.92 -0.38
N ILE A 91 -11.93 4.73 -0.21
CA ILE A 91 -10.88 5.57 -0.83
C ILE A 91 -9.93 4.78 -1.73
N LEU A 92 -10.00 3.46 -1.71
CA LEU A 92 -9.18 2.59 -2.54
C LEU A 92 -9.99 2.03 -3.72
N PRO A 93 -9.35 1.57 -4.80
CA PRO A 93 -10.06 0.98 -5.93
C PRO A 93 -10.76 -0.33 -5.55
N LEU A 94 -12.05 -0.45 -5.86
CA LEU A 94 -12.83 -1.70 -5.66
C LEU A 94 -12.31 -2.88 -6.48
N SER A 95 -11.56 -2.62 -7.54
CA SER A 95 -10.86 -3.65 -8.32
C SER A 95 -9.74 -4.36 -7.55
N HIS A 96 -9.43 -3.90 -6.34
CA HIS A 96 -8.45 -4.51 -5.45
C HIS A 96 -9.13 -5.30 -4.34
N THR A 97 -8.65 -6.53 -4.05
CA THR A 97 -9.23 -7.41 -3.02
C THR A 97 -9.36 -6.76 -1.66
N TYR A 98 -8.40 -5.92 -1.27
CA TYR A 98 -8.42 -5.21 -0.01
C TYR A 98 -9.68 -4.35 0.13
N GLU A 99 -9.95 -3.48 -0.84
CA GLU A 99 -11.16 -2.64 -0.82
C GLU A 99 -12.42 -3.44 -1.12
N CYS A 100 -12.38 -4.36 -2.08
CA CYS A 100 -13.51 -5.20 -2.42
C CYS A 100 -14.02 -5.99 -1.19
N THR A 101 -13.12 -6.61 -0.42
CA THR A 101 -13.52 -7.43 0.72
C THR A 101 -13.76 -6.59 1.96
N LEU A 102 -12.79 -5.74 2.38
CA LEU A 102 -12.87 -4.99 3.64
C LEU A 102 -13.63 -3.67 3.51
N GLY A 103 -13.67 -3.08 2.32
CA GLY A 103 -14.31 -1.81 2.05
C GLY A 103 -15.71 -1.92 1.45
N MET A 104 -16.12 -3.11 0.95
CA MET A 104 -17.45 -3.31 0.35
C MET A 104 -18.16 -4.54 0.91
N ILE A 105 -17.65 -5.76 0.67
CA ILE A 105 -18.40 -6.99 0.96
C ILE A 105 -18.64 -7.14 2.46
N TYR A 106 -17.61 -6.99 3.28
CA TYR A 106 -17.71 -7.18 4.72
C TYR A 106 -18.58 -6.09 5.40
N PRO A 107 -18.35 -4.78 5.22
CA PRO A 107 -19.23 -3.77 5.81
C PRO A 107 -20.67 -3.86 5.30
N PHE A 108 -20.89 -4.16 4.01
CA PHE A 108 -22.23 -4.40 3.46
C PHE A 108 -22.94 -5.56 4.18
N SER A 109 -22.23 -6.68 4.41
CA SER A 109 -22.78 -7.85 5.12
C SER A 109 -23.19 -7.56 6.59
N ARG A 110 -22.65 -6.47 7.17
CA ARG A 110 -22.95 -6.01 8.54
C ARG A 110 -23.95 -4.87 8.58
N GLY A 111 -24.45 -4.41 7.41
CA GLY A 111 -25.42 -3.31 7.31
C GLY A 111 -24.79 -1.92 7.52
N ALA A 112 -23.46 -1.78 7.42
CA ALA A 112 -22.79 -0.50 7.53
C ALA A 112 -23.05 0.38 6.30
N HIS A 113 -22.96 1.70 6.48
CA HIS A 113 -23.09 2.67 5.39
C HIS A 113 -21.74 2.82 4.67
N ILE A 114 -21.75 2.80 3.32
CA ILE A 114 -20.55 2.95 2.52
C ILE A 114 -20.70 4.14 1.59
N TYR A 115 -19.75 5.09 1.68
CA TYR A 115 -19.63 6.24 0.80
C TYR A 115 -18.44 6.06 -0.12
N TYR A 116 -18.64 6.17 -1.42
CA TYR A 116 -17.58 6.07 -2.43
C TYR A 116 -17.15 7.46 -2.88
N MET A 117 -15.83 7.67 -2.99
CA MET A 117 -15.31 8.90 -3.58
C MET A 117 -15.45 8.86 -5.11
N ASP A 118 -15.90 9.96 -5.71
CA ASP A 118 -16.00 10.17 -7.17
C ASP A 118 -14.64 10.50 -7.80
N ARG A 119 -13.64 10.85 -6.99
CA ARG A 119 -12.30 11.30 -7.40
C ARG A 119 -11.20 10.56 -6.65
N PRO A 120 -9.98 10.47 -7.24
CA PRO A 120 -8.84 9.92 -6.51
C PRO A 120 -8.62 10.62 -5.15
N PRO A 121 -8.16 9.90 -4.10
CA PRO A 121 -8.00 10.44 -2.75
C PRO A 121 -6.75 11.33 -2.63
N VAL A 122 -6.69 12.41 -3.43
CA VAL A 122 -5.71 13.49 -3.25
C VAL A 122 -6.17 14.39 -2.11
N ALA A 123 -5.24 15.10 -1.46
CA ALA A 123 -5.55 15.90 -0.26
C ALA A 123 -6.70 16.89 -0.46
N SER A 124 -6.79 17.54 -1.64
CA SER A 124 -7.84 18.50 -1.98
C SER A 124 -9.24 17.89 -2.10
N ALA A 125 -9.34 16.59 -2.43
CA ALA A 125 -10.60 15.86 -2.50
C ALA A 125 -10.92 15.11 -1.20
N LEU A 126 -9.90 14.48 -0.60
CA LEU A 126 -10.07 13.67 0.60
C LEU A 126 -10.46 14.49 1.83
N MET A 127 -9.82 15.66 2.04
CA MET A 127 -10.08 16.45 3.25
C MET A 127 -11.52 16.95 3.36
N PRO A 128 -12.16 17.52 2.32
CA PRO A 128 -13.59 17.87 2.35
C PRO A 128 -14.47 16.65 2.59
N ALA A 129 -14.23 15.53 1.89
CA ALA A 129 -15.01 14.29 2.03
C ALA A 129 -14.97 13.75 3.48
N LEU A 130 -13.80 13.80 4.15
CA LEU A 130 -13.66 13.40 5.55
C LEU A 130 -14.52 14.25 6.50
N GLN A 131 -14.63 15.54 6.23
CA GLN A 131 -15.45 16.45 7.08
C GLN A 131 -16.95 16.29 6.81
N GLU A 132 -17.33 16.04 5.56
CA GLU A 132 -18.73 15.85 5.15
C GLU A 132 -19.26 14.48 5.62
N VAL A 133 -18.58 13.40 5.26
CA VAL A 133 -19.00 12.02 5.57
C VAL A 133 -18.79 11.68 7.05
N ARG A 134 -17.75 12.23 7.68
CA ARG A 134 -17.35 11.95 9.06
C ARG A 134 -17.27 10.44 9.33
N PRO A 135 -16.43 9.70 8.61
CA PRO A 135 -16.41 8.25 8.66
C PRO A 135 -16.02 7.71 10.05
N THR A 136 -16.56 6.55 10.38
CA THR A 136 -16.14 5.77 11.55
C THR A 136 -15.03 4.79 11.19
N VAL A 137 -14.97 4.38 9.92
CA VAL A 137 -13.98 3.43 9.40
C VAL A 137 -13.40 3.89 8.06
N ILE A 138 -12.11 3.67 7.89
CA ILE A 138 -11.41 3.85 6.62
C ILE A 138 -10.44 2.68 6.42
N ALA A 139 -10.48 2.05 5.25
CA ALA A 139 -9.45 1.15 4.77
C ALA A 139 -8.43 1.96 3.94
N SER A 140 -7.14 1.85 4.26
CA SER A 140 -6.11 2.72 3.70
C SER A 140 -4.79 1.99 3.46
N VAL A 141 -3.96 2.59 2.61
CA VAL A 141 -2.55 2.21 2.47
C VAL A 141 -1.67 3.10 3.36
N PRO A 142 -0.48 2.62 3.79
CA PRO A 142 0.45 3.37 4.63
C PRO A 142 0.72 4.79 4.17
N LEU A 143 0.96 4.97 2.87
CA LEU A 143 1.34 6.25 2.25
C LEU A 143 0.41 7.43 2.63
N ILE A 144 -0.90 7.19 2.77
CA ILE A 144 -1.86 8.26 3.11
C ILE A 144 -1.60 8.76 4.54
N MET A 145 -1.47 7.84 5.50
CA MET A 145 -1.21 8.20 6.90
C MET A 145 0.19 8.78 7.07
N GLU A 146 1.19 8.24 6.38
CA GLU A 146 2.56 8.75 6.39
C GLU A 146 2.63 10.19 5.86
N LYS A 147 1.95 10.50 4.75
CA LYS A 147 1.85 11.87 4.23
C LYS A 147 1.19 12.81 5.24
N VAL A 148 0.11 12.39 5.88
CA VAL A 148 -0.54 13.18 6.93
C VAL A 148 0.40 13.39 8.12
N TYR A 149 1.08 12.34 8.58
CA TYR A 149 2.05 12.43 9.67
C TYR A 149 3.17 13.41 9.34
N ARG A 150 3.83 13.26 8.18
CA ARG A 150 4.96 14.10 7.77
C ARG A 150 4.56 15.56 7.51
N SER A 151 3.38 15.80 6.90
CA SER A 151 2.98 17.17 6.53
C SER A 151 2.25 17.94 7.63
N LYS A 152 1.54 17.26 8.54
CA LYS A 152 0.68 17.92 9.53
C LYS A 152 1.11 17.69 10.98
N VAL A 153 1.69 16.52 11.28
CA VAL A 153 2.00 16.15 12.68
C VAL A 153 3.44 16.47 13.02
N ARG A 154 4.40 15.86 12.32
CA ARG A 154 5.84 16.00 12.60
C ARG A 154 6.31 17.45 12.65
N PRO A 155 5.94 18.36 11.71
CA PRO A 155 6.41 19.75 11.75
C PRO A 155 5.96 20.51 13.01
N THR A 156 4.87 20.09 13.66
CA THR A 156 4.41 20.73 14.90
C THR A 156 5.38 20.52 16.06
N PHE A 157 6.13 19.42 16.06
CA PHE A 157 7.11 19.09 17.09
C PHE A 157 8.50 19.70 16.81
N GLU A 158 8.76 20.08 15.57
CA GLU A 158 10.04 20.64 15.12
C GLU A 158 10.07 22.18 15.12
N LYS A 159 8.93 22.86 15.40
CA LYS A 159 8.74 24.32 15.26
C LYS A 159 9.75 25.16 16.06
N ASN A 160 10.14 24.73 17.23
CA ASN A 160 11.10 25.47 18.06
C ASN A 160 11.98 24.52 18.89
N ALA A 161 13.10 25.07 19.42
CA ALA A 161 14.07 24.29 20.18
C ALA A 161 13.48 23.64 21.43
N LEU A 162 12.57 24.32 22.13
CA LEU A 162 11.91 23.80 23.32
C LEU A 162 11.07 22.56 23.02
N LEU A 163 10.24 22.62 21.98
CA LEU A 163 9.43 21.47 21.57
C LEU A 163 10.30 20.29 21.12
N ARG A 164 11.40 20.54 20.41
CA ARG A 164 12.37 19.49 20.03
C ARG A 164 12.99 18.81 21.24
N THR A 165 13.37 19.58 22.26
CA THR A 165 13.93 19.04 23.51
C THR A 165 12.89 18.21 24.27
N LEU A 166 11.66 18.71 24.40
CA LEU A 166 10.55 17.99 25.02
C LEU A 166 10.17 16.72 24.24
N TYR A 167 10.25 16.75 22.94
CA TYR A 167 9.99 15.59 22.07
C TYR A 167 11.06 14.49 22.26
N GLY A 168 12.28 14.83 22.56
CA GLY A 168 13.35 13.87 22.86
C GLY A 168 13.12 13.05 24.13
N TRP A 169 12.29 13.53 25.07
CA TRP A 169 11.99 12.83 26.30
C TRP A 169 10.68 12.02 26.20
N SER A 170 10.77 10.71 26.42
CA SER A 170 9.65 9.77 26.17
C SER A 170 8.31 10.13 26.84
N PRO A 171 8.24 10.56 28.13
CA PRO A 171 6.97 10.93 28.75
C PRO A 171 6.31 12.15 28.10
N THR A 172 7.07 13.20 27.80
CA THR A 172 6.55 14.41 27.15
C THR A 172 6.18 14.16 25.71
N ARG A 173 6.97 13.36 24.98
CA ARG A 173 6.64 12.91 23.62
C ARG A 173 5.27 12.22 23.58
N LYS A 174 5.01 11.28 24.50
CA LYS A 174 3.71 10.59 24.59
C LYS A 174 2.55 11.55 24.85
N LEU A 175 2.75 12.58 25.69
CA LEU A 175 1.75 13.60 25.92
C LEU A 175 1.48 14.44 24.66
N LEU A 176 2.55 14.87 23.99
CA LEU A 176 2.46 15.60 22.72
C LEU A 176 1.76 14.77 21.65
N HIS A 177 2.10 13.48 21.55
CA HIS A 177 1.42 12.54 20.63
C HIS A 177 -0.06 12.41 20.93
N LYS A 178 -0.49 12.33 22.20
CA LYS A 178 -1.91 12.28 22.57
C LYS A 178 -2.67 13.55 22.14
N VAL A 179 -2.05 14.72 22.32
CA VAL A 179 -2.65 16.01 21.89
C VAL A 179 -2.77 16.06 20.36
N ALA A 180 -1.71 15.70 19.65
CA ALA A 180 -1.71 15.66 18.19
C ALA A 180 -2.69 14.59 17.64
N GLY A 181 -2.81 13.45 18.31
CA GLY A 181 -3.76 12.39 17.95
C GLY A 181 -5.23 12.83 18.05
N LYS A 182 -5.58 13.66 19.04
CA LYS A 182 -6.92 14.27 19.12
C LYS A 182 -7.19 15.18 17.91
N LYS A 183 -6.21 15.99 17.51
CA LYS A 183 -6.30 16.84 16.32
C LYS A 183 -6.40 16.01 15.05
N LEU A 184 -5.60 14.93 14.96
CA LEU A 184 -5.65 13.99 13.85
C LEU A 184 -7.04 13.35 13.75
N LYS A 185 -7.60 12.88 14.86
CA LYS A 185 -8.96 12.30 14.88
C LYS A 185 -10.01 13.31 14.41
N ALA A 186 -9.92 14.56 14.83
CA ALA A 186 -10.79 15.65 14.36
C ALA A 186 -10.64 15.89 12.85
N LEU A 187 -9.41 15.82 12.32
CA LEU A 187 -9.12 15.94 10.89
C LEU A 187 -9.82 14.84 10.07
N PHE A 188 -9.96 13.64 10.64
CA PHE A 188 -10.70 12.52 10.05
C PHE A 188 -12.20 12.52 10.39
N GLY A 189 -12.81 13.67 10.70
CA GLY A 189 -14.24 13.82 10.95
C GLY A 189 -14.69 13.56 12.41
N GLY A 190 -13.75 13.27 13.30
CA GLY A 190 -13.98 13.19 14.77
C GLY A 190 -14.59 11.88 15.29
N ARG A 191 -15.18 11.02 14.42
CA ARG A 191 -15.89 9.80 14.82
C ARG A 191 -15.12 8.50 14.59
N MET A 192 -13.84 8.59 14.17
CA MET A 192 -13.03 7.42 13.80
C MET A 192 -13.01 6.35 14.90
N ARG A 193 -13.49 5.15 14.59
CA ARG A 193 -13.45 3.93 15.38
C ARG A 193 -12.34 3.00 14.95
N PHE A 194 -12.07 2.96 13.63
CA PHE A 194 -11.05 2.08 13.08
C PHE A 194 -10.44 2.64 11.78
N PHE A 195 -9.12 2.62 11.72
CA PHE A 195 -8.34 2.97 10.54
C PHE A 195 -7.46 1.77 10.15
N ALA A 196 -7.90 1.01 9.17
CA ALA A 196 -7.18 -0.17 8.70
C ALA A 196 -6.03 0.25 7.79
N ILE A 197 -4.83 -0.28 8.05
CA ILE A 197 -3.63 -0.02 7.27
C ILE A 197 -3.11 -1.35 6.73
N GLY A 198 -2.93 -1.43 5.40
CA GLY A 198 -2.45 -2.65 4.76
C GLY A 198 -1.88 -2.41 3.38
N GLY A 199 -1.34 -3.46 2.77
CA GLY A 199 -0.89 -3.45 1.38
C GLY A 199 0.57 -3.05 1.16
N ALA A 200 1.25 -2.43 2.11
CA ALA A 200 2.69 -2.13 2.09
C ALA A 200 3.25 -2.06 3.52
N LYS A 201 4.59 -2.02 3.65
CA LYS A 201 5.26 -1.77 4.93
C LYS A 201 4.89 -0.37 5.43
N PHE A 202 4.62 -0.23 6.72
CA PHE A 202 4.27 1.04 7.34
C PHE A 202 5.49 1.65 8.03
N ASP A 203 5.69 2.95 7.87
CA ASP A 203 6.78 3.71 8.48
C ASP A 203 6.74 3.61 10.01
N SER A 204 7.84 3.15 10.61
CA SER A 204 7.91 2.85 12.04
C SER A 204 7.74 4.10 12.93
N GLU A 205 8.13 5.29 12.45
CA GLU A 205 7.96 6.54 13.19
C GLU A 205 6.49 6.97 13.20
N ALA A 206 5.82 6.90 12.05
CA ALA A 206 4.39 7.18 11.94
C ALA A 206 3.56 6.16 12.75
N GLU A 207 3.95 4.89 12.74
CA GLU A 207 3.30 3.84 13.54
C GLU A 207 3.47 4.09 15.04
N CYS A 208 4.69 4.44 15.49
CA CYS A 208 4.97 4.81 16.87
C CYS A 208 4.10 5.99 17.32
N PHE A 209 3.95 7.01 16.47
CA PHE A 209 3.08 8.14 16.73
C PHE A 209 1.62 7.68 16.92
N LEU A 210 1.05 6.91 16.01
CA LEU A 210 -0.34 6.44 16.12
C LEU A 210 -0.57 5.65 17.41
N LYS A 211 0.37 4.76 17.75
CA LYS A 211 0.31 3.94 18.96
C LYS A 211 0.37 4.79 20.23
N GLU A 212 1.33 5.71 20.36
CA GLU A 212 1.47 6.59 21.53
C GLU A 212 0.32 7.60 21.64
N ALA A 213 -0.22 8.05 20.50
CA ALA A 213 -1.39 8.92 20.41
C ALA A 213 -2.70 8.23 20.84
N GLY A 214 -2.74 6.90 20.85
CA GLY A 214 -3.96 6.13 21.06
C GLY A 214 -4.94 6.29 19.90
N PHE A 215 -4.44 6.49 18.68
CA PHE A 215 -5.28 6.54 17.48
C PHE A 215 -5.83 5.13 17.17
N PRO A 216 -7.11 4.99 16.78
CA PRO A 216 -7.73 3.68 16.56
C PRO A 216 -7.32 3.09 15.22
N TYR A 217 -6.18 2.43 15.16
CA TYR A 217 -5.68 1.81 13.93
C TYR A 217 -5.43 0.31 14.09
N GLY A 218 -5.33 -0.37 12.95
CA GLY A 218 -4.90 -1.74 12.86
C GLY A 218 -4.03 -1.96 11.63
N ILE A 219 -3.15 -2.94 11.73
CA ILE A 219 -2.27 -3.37 10.64
C ILE A 219 -2.76 -4.72 10.13
N GLY A 220 -2.84 -4.89 8.80
CA GLY A 220 -3.18 -6.14 8.16
C GLY A 220 -2.16 -6.54 7.10
N TYR A 221 -1.91 -7.85 7.01
CA TYR A 221 -1.06 -8.47 6.00
C TYR A 221 -1.84 -9.49 5.19
N GLY A 222 -1.59 -9.49 3.90
CA GLY A 222 -2.14 -10.44 2.97
C GLY A 222 -1.93 -10.02 1.52
N LEU A 223 -2.46 -10.81 0.61
CA LEU A 223 -2.27 -10.68 -0.83
C LEU A 223 -3.60 -10.82 -1.56
N THR A 224 -3.63 -10.45 -2.84
CA THR A 224 -4.80 -10.72 -3.70
C THR A 224 -5.11 -12.20 -3.72
N GLU A 225 -4.10 -13.04 -3.76
CA GLU A 225 -4.15 -14.50 -3.78
C GLU A 225 -4.73 -15.12 -2.49
N THR A 226 -4.94 -14.32 -1.44
CA THR A 226 -5.47 -14.77 -0.12
C THR A 226 -6.75 -14.06 0.31
N ALA A 227 -7.42 -13.33 -0.57
CA ALA A 227 -8.77 -12.75 -0.53
C ALA A 227 -9.13 -11.68 0.54
N PRO A 228 -8.34 -10.83 1.19
CA PRO A 228 -6.88 -10.74 1.13
C PRO A 228 -6.15 -11.20 2.41
N LEU A 229 -6.76 -11.17 3.63
CA LEU A 229 -6.07 -11.17 4.92
C LEU A 229 -5.54 -12.53 5.35
N LEU A 230 -4.30 -12.54 5.84
CA LEU A 230 -3.63 -13.66 6.48
C LEU A 230 -3.29 -13.39 7.95
N ALA A 231 -2.83 -12.17 8.26
CA ALA A 231 -2.43 -11.78 9.61
C ALA A 231 -2.87 -10.36 9.91
N GLY A 232 -3.07 -10.04 11.19
CA GLY A 232 -3.47 -8.71 11.59
C GLY A 232 -3.39 -8.47 13.09
N ALA A 233 -3.29 -7.19 13.47
CA ALA A 233 -3.40 -6.74 14.85
C ALA A 233 -4.05 -5.36 14.92
N VAL A 234 -4.74 -5.08 16.03
CA VAL A 234 -5.50 -3.83 16.21
C VAL A 234 -5.23 -3.17 17.55
N GLY A 235 -5.28 -1.86 17.58
CA GLY A 235 -5.22 -1.05 18.78
C GLY A 235 -3.98 -1.32 19.66
N LYS A 236 -4.21 -1.62 20.93
CA LYS A 236 -3.11 -1.84 21.90
C LYS A 236 -2.27 -3.08 21.61
N MET A 237 -2.82 -4.07 20.91
CA MET A 237 -2.11 -5.30 20.55
C MET A 237 -1.04 -5.08 19.47
N VAL A 238 -1.15 -4.03 18.66
CA VAL A 238 -0.18 -3.77 17.60
C VAL A 238 1.24 -3.69 18.15
N ARG A 239 2.17 -4.42 17.52
CA ARG A 239 3.62 -4.31 17.75
C ARG A 239 4.24 -3.60 16.57
N ILE A 240 4.95 -2.52 16.83
CA ILE A 240 5.58 -1.69 15.79
C ILE A 240 6.46 -2.55 14.89
N GLY A 241 6.26 -2.41 13.58
CA GLY A 241 6.97 -3.16 12.55
C GLY A 241 6.48 -4.59 12.33
N SER A 242 5.46 -5.06 13.07
CA SER A 242 4.83 -6.37 12.87
C SER A 242 3.50 -6.23 12.12
N THR A 243 3.13 -7.27 11.39
CA THR A 243 1.82 -7.38 10.75
C THR A 243 0.76 -8.09 11.60
N GLY A 244 1.09 -8.45 12.85
CA GLY A 244 0.22 -9.21 13.74
C GLY A 244 0.42 -10.73 13.67
N PRO A 245 -0.32 -11.49 14.49
CA PRO A 245 -0.35 -12.96 14.42
C PRO A 245 -1.25 -13.39 13.24
N ALA A 246 -1.12 -14.69 12.86
CA ALA A 246 -2.03 -15.30 11.90
C ALA A 246 -3.48 -15.22 12.38
N LEU A 247 -4.41 -14.99 11.45
CA LEU A 247 -5.84 -14.94 11.74
C LEU A 247 -6.39 -16.35 12.01
N GLN A 248 -7.56 -16.42 12.61
CA GLN A 248 -8.23 -17.69 12.88
C GLN A 248 -8.46 -18.48 11.57
N GLY A 249 -8.06 -19.76 11.54
CA GLY A 249 -8.14 -20.59 10.34
C GLY A 249 -7.08 -20.34 9.29
N VAL A 250 -6.06 -19.53 9.62
CA VAL A 250 -4.88 -19.30 8.81
C VAL A 250 -3.67 -19.95 9.49
N GLU A 251 -2.98 -20.82 8.80
CA GLU A 251 -1.70 -21.35 9.21
C GLU A 251 -0.58 -20.66 8.43
N LEU A 252 0.46 -20.21 9.16
CA LEU A 252 1.64 -19.60 8.58
C LEU A 252 2.88 -20.34 9.05
N ARG A 253 3.79 -20.61 8.14
CA ARG A 253 5.13 -21.14 8.47
C ARG A 253 6.18 -20.47 7.61
N LEU A 254 7.43 -20.68 7.96
CA LEU A 254 8.58 -20.27 7.15
C LEU A 254 9.07 -21.45 6.31
N ASP A 255 9.32 -21.21 5.04
CA ASP A 255 9.98 -22.12 4.11
C ASP A 255 11.39 -21.60 3.79
N ASN A 256 12.33 -22.51 3.50
CA ASN A 256 13.72 -22.17 3.18
C ASN A 256 14.38 -21.23 4.21
N VAL A 257 14.27 -21.59 5.50
CA VAL A 257 14.78 -20.76 6.61
C VAL A 257 16.30 -20.67 6.56
N ASN A 258 16.82 -19.45 6.57
CA ASN A 258 18.24 -19.18 6.75
C ASN A 258 18.63 -19.40 8.24
N PRO A 259 19.52 -20.37 8.55
CA PRO A 259 19.85 -20.68 9.95
C PRO A 259 20.51 -19.54 10.71
N ALA A 260 21.23 -18.65 10.01
CA ALA A 260 21.95 -17.54 10.63
C ALA A 260 21.02 -16.39 11.04
N THR A 261 19.90 -16.20 10.33
CA THR A 261 18.99 -15.06 10.55
C THR A 261 17.62 -15.47 11.09
N GLY A 262 17.26 -16.76 10.98
CA GLY A 262 15.92 -17.25 11.30
C GLY A 262 14.83 -16.75 10.34
N GLN A 263 15.20 -16.16 9.21
CA GLN A 263 14.28 -15.64 8.19
C GLN A 263 14.05 -16.68 7.09
N GLY A 264 12.84 -16.70 6.55
CA GLY A 264 12.46 -17.57 5.45
C GLY A 264 11.30 -16.99 4.65
N GLU A 265 10.92 -17.66 3.57
CA GLU A 265 9.70 -17.33 2.84
C GLU A 265 8.48 -17.66 3.71
N ILE A 266 7.59 -16.69 3.87
CA ILE A 266 6.32 -16.94 4.54
C ILE A 266 5.42 -17.72 3.59
N VAL A 267 4.97 -18.90 4.01
CA VAL A 267 4.00 -19.70 3.28
C VAL A 267 2.72 -19.86 4.10
N ALA A 268 1.59 -19.88 3.42
CA ALA A 268 0.26 -19.87 4.05
C ALA A 268 -0.56 -21.10 3.65
N LYS A 269 -1.35 -21.62 4.61
CA LYS A 269 -2.36 -22.63 4.36
C LYS A 269 -3.68 -22.15 4.96
N THR A 270 -4.68 -21.94 4.11
CA THR A 270 -5.98 -21.39 4.52
C THR A 270 -7.01 -21.59 3.42
N PRO A 271 -8.31 -21.77 3.75
CA PRO A 271 -9.40 -21.75 2.77
C PRO A 271 -9.56 -20.42 2.01
N CYS A 272 -8.89 -19.35 2.45
CA CYS A 272 -8.90 -18.05 1.78
C CYS A 272 -7.99 -17.97 0.56
N CYS A 273 -7.16 -18.99 0.30
CA CYS A 273 -6.28 -19.01 -0.87
C CYS A 273 -7.06 -19.10 -2.19
N MET A 274 -6.49 -18.48 -3.23
CA MET A 274 -6.98 -18.60 -4.60
C MET A 274 -7.03 -20.05 -5.08
N SER A 275 -7.89 -20.34 -6.05
CA SER A 275 -7.86 -21.63 -6.76
C SER A 275 -6.74 -21.71 -7.81
N GLY A 276 -6.19 -20.59 -8.23
CA GLY A 276 -5.08 -20.49 -9.16
C GLY A 276 -5.10 -19.20 -9.98
N TYR A 277 -4.20 -19.12 -10.96
CA TYR A 277 -4.16 -18.02 -11.91
C TYR A 277 -4.92 -18.39 -13.20
N TYR A 278 -5.81 -17.51 -13.62
CA TYR A 278 -6.66 -17.71 -14.79
C TYR A 278 -5.84 -17.98 -16.06
N LYS A 279 -6.08 -19.14 -16.69
CA LYS A 279 -5.36 -19.61 -17.89
C LYS A 279 -3.83 -19.59 -17.75
N ASN A 280 -3.31 -19.89 -16.55
CA ASN A 280 -1.87 -19.92 -16.29
C ASN A 280 -1.54 -21.03 -15.28
N GLU A 281 -1.56 -22.28 -15.74
CA GLU A 281 -1.32 -23.46 -14.91
C GLU A 281 0.10 -23.54 -14.36
N GLU A 282 1.10 -23.12 -15.16
CA GLU A 282 2.50 -23.08 -14.74
C GLU A 282 2.70 -22.16 -13.53
N ALA A 283 2.22 -20.91 -13.66
CA ALA A 283 2.30 -19.98 -12.54
C ALA A 283 1.46 -20.43 -11.33
N THR A 284 0.37 -21.17 -11.55
CA THR A 284 -0.43 -21.75 -10.46
C THR A 284 0.36 -22.81 -9.72
N LYS A 285 0.99 -23.73 -10.45
CA LYS A 285 1.84 -24.77 -9.86
C LYS A 285 2.99 -24.18 -9.05
N ASP A 286 3.66 -23.16 -9.57
CA ASP A 286 4.77 -22.47 -8.91
C ASP A 286 4.35 -21.70 -7.65
N ALA A 287 3.07 -21.32 -7.57
CA ALA A 287 2.53 -20.58 -6.43
C ALA A 287 2.32 -21.48 -5.19
N PHE A 288 2.43 -22.79 -5.30
CA PHE A 288 2.23 -23.70 -4.19
C PHE A 288 3.45 -24.59 -3.98
N THR A 289 3.69 -24.96 -2.74
CA THR A 289 4.69 -25.98 -2.38
C THR A 289 4.15 -27.38 -2.73
N ALA A 290 5.03 -28.40 -2.75
CA ALA A 290 4.64 -29.77 -3.04
C ALA A 290 3.62 -30.33 -2.02
N ASP A 291 3.62 -29.82 -0.79
CA ASP A 291 2.67 -30.17 0.28
C ASP A 291 1.47 -29.21 0.39
N GLY A 292 1.26 -28.37 -0.65
CA GLY A 292 0.04 -27.56 -0.84
C GLY A 292 -0.02 -26.26 -0.07
N TRP A 293 1.10 -25.70 0.39
CA TRP A 293 1.16 -24.36 0.99
C TRP A 293 1.32 -23.31 -0.08
N PHE A 294 0.57 -22.22 0.03
CA PHE A 294 0.69 -21.08 -0.85
C PHE A 294 1.97 -20.28 -0.55
N ARG A 295 2.79 -20.05 -1.57
CA ARG A 295 4.01 -19.25 -1.52
C ARG A 295 3.65 -17.77 -1.63
N THR A 296 3.85 -17.01 -0.55
CA THR A 296 3.52 -15.56 -0.57
C THR A 296 4.54 -14.75 -1.37
N GLY A 297 5.75 -15.26 -1.54
CA GLY A 297 6.88 -14.52 -2.08
C GLY A 297 7.39 -13.41 -1.16
N ASP A 298 6.92 -13.37 0.09
CA ASP A 298 7.38 -12.44 1.12
C ASP A 298 8.36 -13.13 2.06
N LEU A 299 9.48 -12.46 2.32
CA LEU A 299 10.45 -12.87 3.32
C LEU A 299 10.13 -12.24 4.66
N GLY A 300 10.32 -13.01 5.72
CA GLY A 300 10.10 -12.52 7.06
C GLY A 300 10.54 -13.52 8.13
N TYR A 301 10.13 -13.26 9.35
CA TYR A 301 10.26 -14.20 10.46
C TYR A 301 8.97 -14.23 11.28
N ILE A 302 8.75 -15.35 11.95
CA ILE A 302 7.65 -15.53 12.88
C ILE A 302 8.26 -15.67 14.28
N ALA A 303 7.90 -14.74 15.17
CA ALA A 303 8.37 -14.77 16.55
C ALA A 303 7.79 -15.99 17.30
N LYS A 304 8.41 -16.40 18.41
CA LYS A 304 7.99 -17.57 19.19
C LYS A 304 6.53 -17.53 19.66
N ASP A 305 5.98 -16.35 19.80
CA ASP A 305 4.59 -16.10 20.18
C ASP A 305 3.65 -15.88 18.99
N GLY A 306 4.08 -16.25 17.78
CA GLY A 306 3.27 -16.24 16.55
C GLY A 306 3.20 -14.90 15.81
N TRP A 307 3.90 -13.84 16.26
CA TRP A 307 3.89 -12.55 15.60
C TRP A 307 4.72 -12.57 14.31
N VAL A 308 4.14 -12.08 13.24
CA VAL A 308 4.72 -12.07 11.89
C VAL A 308 5.37 -10.74 11.60
N PHE A 309 6.59 -10.77 11.10
CA PHE A 309 7.39 -9.61 10.70
C PHE A 309 7.85 -9.78 9.25
N ILE A 310 7.35 -8.92 8.36
CA ILE A 310 7.74 -8.90 6.95
C ILE A 310 9.03 -8.09 6.81
N LYS A 311 9.99 -8.64 6.07
CA LYS A 311 11.25 -7.96 5.75
C LYS A 311 11.27 -7.37 4.35
N GLY A 312 10.72 -8.08 3.38
CA GLY A 312 10.67 -7.64 1.99
C GLY A 312 10.14 -8.72 1.06
N ARG A 313 10.22 -8.45 -0.24
CA ARG A 313 9.84 -9.41 -1.28
C ARG A 313 11.05 -10.23 -1.69
N LEU A 314 10.87 -11.56 -1.83
CA LEU A 314 11.91 -12.46 -2.38
C LEU A 314 12.47 -11.96 -3.72
N LYS A 315 11.59 -11.50 -4.61
CA LYS A 315 11.96 -11.02 -5.93
C LYS A 315 12.70 -9.68 -5.94
N ASN A 316 12.57 -8.89 -4.88
CA ASN A 316 13.24 -7.60 -4.75
C ASN A 316 14.56 -7.74 -3.99
N MET A 317 14.79 -8.88 -3.33
CA MET A 317 16.00 -9.14 -2.58
C MET A 317 17.22 -9.07 -3.50
N ILE A 318 18.20 -8.30 -3.10
CA ILE A 318 19.48 -8.17 -3.78
C ILE A 318 20.47 -9.06 -3.05
N VAL A 319 21.15 -9.95 -3.78
CA VAL A 319 22.26 -10.73 -3.21
C VAL A 319 23.52 -9.89 -3.33
N GLY A 320 24.12 -9.55 -2.21
CA GLY A 320 25.36 -8.79 -2.13
C GLY A 320 26.58 -9.61 -2.57
N PRO A 321 27.73 -8.97 -2.76
CA PRO A 321 28.95 -9.61 -3.26
C PRO A 321 29.47 -10.75 -2.41
N SER A 322 29.18 -10.74 -1.09
CA SER A 322 29.60 -11.78 -0.15
C SER A 322 28.48 -12.81 0.12
N GLY A 323 27.37 -12.79 -0.67
CA GLY A 323 26.25 -13.69 -0.53
C GLY A 323 25.22 -13.25 0.53
N GLU A 324 25.34 -12.05 1.07
CA GLU A 324 24.36 -11.49 2.01
C GLU A 324 23.06 -11.06 1.32
N ASN A 325 21.95 -11.27 2.01
CA ASN A 325 20.65 -10.83 1.55
C ASN A 325 20.42 -9.36 1.94
N ILE A 326 20.24 -8.50 0.95
CA ILE A 326 19.96 -7.08 1.11
C ILE A 326 18.50 -6.85 0.74
N TYR A 327 17.76 -6.20 1.62
CA TYR A 327 16.36 -5.85 1.42
C TYR A 327 16.25 -4.37 1.06
N PRO A 328 15.95 -4.04 -0.20
CA PRO A 328 15.81 -2.65 -0.65
C PRO A 328 14.82 -1.85 0.20
N GLU A 329 13.74 -2.50 0.63
CA GLU A 329 12.67 -1.89 1.42
C GLU A 329 13.15 -1.38 2.79
N ASP A 330 14.14 -2.02 3.41
CA ASP A 330 14.71 -1.56 4.68
C ASP A 330 15.54 -0.28 4.48
N ILE A 331 16.24 -0.17 3.35
CA ILE A 331 17.01 1.05 3.01
C ILE A 331 16.07 2.18 2.61
N GLU A 332 15.01 1.87 1.85
CA GLU A 332 13.97 2.82 1.44
C GLU A 332 13.20 3.38 2.64
N GLU A 333 12.94 2.57 3.67
CA GLU A 333 12.34 3.05 4.92
C GLU A 333 13.21 4.15 5.54
N VAL A 334 14.53 3.94 5.60
CA VAL A 334 15.47 4.95 6.10
C VAL A 334 15.50 6.19 5.20
N LEU A 335 15.55 6.03 3.88
CA LEU A 335 15.49 7.14 2.92
C LEU A 335 14.20 7.94 3.10
N ASN A 336 13.07 7.24 3.08
CA ASN A 336 11.75 7.83 3.19
C ASN A 336 11.48 8.46 4.57
N SER A 337 12.24 8.13 5.62
CA SER A 337 12.17 8.83 6.91
C SER A 337 12.80 10.24 6.88
N ASN A 338 13.59 10.57 5.85
CA ASN A 338 14.13 11.91 5.69
C ASN A 338 13.08 12.87 5.12
N PRO A 339 12.85 14.05 5.74
CA PRO A 339 11.80 14.98 5.31
C PRO A 339 11.88 15.44 3.85
N VAL A 340 13.07 15.50 3.27
CA VAL A 340 13.26 15.95 1.87
C VAL A 340 12.99 14.85 0.85
N VAL A 341 12.72 13.61 1.28
CA VAL A 341 12.42 12.48 0.42
C VAL A 341 10.90 12.27 0.37
N ALA A 342 10.31 12.41 -0.80
CA ALA A 342 8.91 12.07 -1.03
C ALA A 342 8.74 10.55 -1.20
N GLU A 343 9.59 9.94 -2.03
CA GLU A 343 9.58 8.51 -2.33
C GLU A 343 10.98 8.07 -2.78
N SER A 344 11.30 6.79 -2.60
CA SER A 344 12.56 6.23 -3.04
C SER A 344 12.42 4.81 -3.57
N VAL A 345 13.36 4.41 -4.44
CA VAL A 345 13.56 3.04 -4.91
C VAL A 345 15.04 2.72 -4.83
N VAL A 346 15.39 1.64 -4.14
CA VAL A 346 16.76 1.15 -4.09
C VAL A 346 16.91 -0.02 -5.05
N THR A 347 17.95 0.04 -5.86
CA THR A 347 18.27 -0.98 -6.86
C THR A 347 19.79 -1.18 -6.97
N GLN A 348 20.21 -2.01 -7.90
CA GLN A 348 21.63 -2.30 -8.14
C GLN A 348 22.05 -1.81 -9.52
N GLU A 349 23.10 -1.00 -9.57
CA GLU A 349 23.79 -0.55 -10.78
C GLU A 349 25.24 -1.06 -10.74
N ASN A 350 25.63 -1.88 -11.71
CA ASN A 350 26.99 -2.45 -11.79
C ASN A 350 27.46 -3.12 -10.47
N GLY A 351 26.57 -3.88 -9.83
CA GLY A 351 26.86 -4.59 -8.58
C GLY A 351 26.86 -3.72 -7.32
N LYS A 352 26.61 -2.41 -7.43
CA LYS A 352 26.56 -1.47 -6.31
C LYS A 352 25.12 -1.01 -6.03
N LEU A 353 24.78 -0.84 -4.77
CA LEU A 353 23.47 -0.31 -4.39
C LEU A 353 23.39 1.18 -4.71
N VAL A 354 22.31 1.57 -5.36
CA VAL A 354 21.98 2.95 -5.69
C VAL A 354 20.56 3.27 -5.29
N ALA A 355 20.31 4.50 -4.83
CA ALA A 355 19.00 4.99 -4.48
C ALA A 355 18.50 5.99 -5.53
N LEU A 356 17.35 5.71 -6.10
CA LEU A 356 16.57 6.65 -6.88
C LEU A 356 15.65 7.37 -5.91
N VAL A 357 15.60 8.68 -5.98
CA VAL A 357 14.85 9.49 -5.03
C VAL A 357 14.00 10.50 -5.79
N HIS A 358 12.72 10.54 -5.46
CA HIS A 358 11.87 11.68 -5.76
C HIS A 358 11.86 12.60 -4.55
N PHE A 359 12.35 13.82 -4.73
CA PHE A 359 12.46 14.80 -3.65
C PHE A 359 11.14 15.54 -3.42
N ASP A 360 10.84 15.86 -2.17
CA ASP A 360 9.76 16.78 -1.80
C ASP A 360 10.26 18.23 -1.96
N THR A 361 9.85 18.87 -3.04
CA THR A 361 10.28 20.23 -3.38
C THR A 361 9.94 21.23 -2.28
N ALA A 362 8.77 21.12 -1.63
CA ALA A 362 8.37 22.04 -0.57
C ALA A 362 9.25 21.86 0.68
N ALA A 363 9.60 20.63 1.02
CA ALA A 363 10.51 20.35 2.13
C ALA A 363 11.95 20.78 1.82
N LEU A 364 12.40 20.65 0.57
CA LEU A 364 13.69 21.18 0.11
C LEU A 364 13.75 22.71 0.23
N GLU A 365 12.75 23.41 -0.25
CA GLU A 365 12.64 24.88 -0.19
C GLU A 365 12.60 25.38 1.26
N ALA A 366 11.94 24.64 2.16
CA ALA A 366 11.87 24.99 3.58
C ALA A 366 13.18 24.76 4.34
N ARG A 367 13.97 23.76 3.92
CA ARG A 367 15.20 23.35 4.62
C ARG A 367 16.46 24.05 4.13
N TYR A 368 16.52 24.35 2.83
CA TYR A 368 17.70 24.91 2.19
C TYR A 368 17.41 26.31 1.66
N GLU A 369 18.00 27.30 2.32
CA GLU A 369 17.84 28.70 1.94
C GLU A 369 18.30 28.95 0.50
N GLY A 370 17.50 29.71 -0.25
CA GLY A 370 17.77 30.05 -1.65
C GLY A 370 17.28 29.06 -2.69
N LEU A 371 16.94 27.79 -2.34
CA LEU A 371 16.45 26.81 -3.31
C LEU A 371 15.16 27.25 -4.00
N LYS A 372 14.24 27.88 -3.28
CA LYS A 372 13.00 28.41 -3.85
C LYS A 372 13.24 29.40 -4.99
N LYS A 373 14.22 30.28 -4.82
CA LYS A 373 14.63 31.24 -5.84
C LYS A 373 15.26 30.54 -7.05
N LEU A 374 16.18 29.60 -6.78
CA LEU A 374 16.84 28.81 -7.83
C LEU A 374 15.86 27.96 -8.63
N PHE A 375 14.88 27.32 -7.99
CA PHE A 375 13.82 26.58 -8.70
C PHE A 375 12.94 27.49 -9.56
N ALA A 376 12.62 28.70 -9.10
CA ALA A 376 11.84 29.65 -9.88
C ALA A 376 12.63 30.17 -11.09
N GLU A 377 13.91 30.56 -10.91
CA GLU A 377 14.78 31.06 -11.94
C GLU A 377 15.17 30.00 -12.98
N SER A 378 15.33 28.72 -12.56
CA SER A 378 15.63 27.61 -13.46
C SER A 378 14.44 27.20 -14.36
N LYS A 379 13.24 27.65 -14.07
CA LYS A 379 12.03 27.45 -14.92
C LYS A 379 11.86 28.56 -15.98
N ASP A 380 12.51 29.70 -15.80
CA ASP A 380 12.42 30.82 -16.71
C ASP A 380 13.45 30.65 -17.84
N GLN A 381 13.04 30.06 -18.97
CA GLN A 381 13.90 29.61 -20.05
C GLN A 381 14.52 30.76 -20.92
N LEU A 382 14.39 32.01 -20.51
CA LEU A 382 14.84 33.18 -21.27
C LEU A 382 16.05 33.86 -20.60
N GLY A 383 17.28 33.52 -21.07
CA GLY A 383 18.48 34.35 -20.88
C GLY A 383 19.69 33.72 -20.19
N GLN A 384 20.81 34.47 -20.08
CA GLN A 384 22.07 34.06 -19.42
C GLN A 384 21.90 33.64 -17.96
N LYS A 385 20.93 34.24 -17.22
CA LYS A 385 20.60 33.86 -15.83
C LYS A 385 20.12 32.41 -15.70
N TYR A 386 19.50 31.85 -16.74
CA TYR A 386 19.04 30.45 -16.71
C TYR A 386 20.21 29.46 -16.54
N SER A 387 21.32 29.67 -17.28
CA SER A 387 22.49 28.78 -17.22
C SER A 387 23.16 28.83 -15.83
N GLU A 388 23.35 30.03 -15.29
CA GLU A 388 23.98 30.22 -13.96
C GLU A 388 23.11 29.67 -12.84
N SER A 389 21.79 29.94 -12.86
CA SER A 389 20.85 29.44 -11.85
C SER A 389 20.69 27.92 -11.92
N LYS A 390 20.76 27.33 -13.13
CA LYS A 390 20.74 25.89 -13.30
C LYS A 390 22.00 25.24 -12.71
N GLU A 391 23.19 25.78 -12.99
CA GLU A 391 24.44 25.26 -12.42
C GLU A 391 24.48 25.37 -10.89
N GLN A 392 23.98 26.47 -10.32
CA GLN A 392 23.87 26.65 -8.88
C GLN A 392 22.86 25.68 -8.26
N LEU A 393 21.73 25.43 -8.93
CA LEU A 393 20.73 24.44 -8.50
C LEU A 393 21.34 23.03 -8.50
N GLU A 394 22.05 22.64 -9.58
CA GLU A 394 22.71 21.33 -9.66
C GLU A 394 23.74 21.14 -8.54
N LYS A 395 24.59 22.15 -8.28
CA LYS A 395 25.56 22.12 -7.15
C LYS A 395 24.85 21.94 -5.80
N LYS A 396 23.74 22.67 -5.59
CA LYS A 396 22.99 22.58 -4.35
C LYS A 396 22.31 21.24 -4.19
N MET A 397 21.73 20.71 -5.27
CA MET A 397 21.13 19.36 -5.26
C MET A 397 22.19 18.27 -5.03
N ASP A 398 23.42 18.45 -5.51
CA ASP A 398 24.51 17.51 -5.23
C ASP A 398 24.97 17.55 -3.77
N GLU A 399 24.89 18.71 -3.09
CA GLU A 399 25.08 18.79 -1.65
C GLU A 399 23.98 18.01 -0.93
N VAL A 400 22.70 18.21 -1.28
CA VAL A 400 21.56 17.50 -0.70
C VAL A 400 21.69 15.99 -0.88
N LYS A 401 22.07 15.53 -2.07
CA LYS A 401 22.31 14.10 -2.36
C LYS A 401 23.42 13.52 -1.49
N ARG A 402 24.52 14.26 -1.27
CA ARG A 402 25.62 13.83 -0.39
C ARG A 402 25.23 13.77 1.07
N GLU A 403 24.46 14.75 1.56
CA GLU A 403 23.91 14.74 2.90
C GLU A 403 22.98 13.54 3.11
N LEU A 404 22.09 13.28 2.15
CA LEU A 404 21.18 12.15 2.19
C LEU A 404 21.91 10.81 2.15
N LEU A 405 22.93 10.67 1.32
CA LEU A 405 23.82 9.50 1.26
C LEU A 405 24.45 9.21 2.63
N THR A 406 25.01 10.24 3.25
CA THR A 406 25.62 10.14 4.59
C THR A 406 24.58 9.76 5.65
N TYR A 407 23.41 10.41 5.60
CA TYR A 407 22.30 10.14 6.53
C TYR A 407 21.85 8.67 6.48
N VAL A 408 21.68 8.12 5.28
CA VAL A 408 21.25 6.74 5.11
C VAL A 408 22.34 5.76 5.55
N ASN A 409 23.56 5.95 5.07
CA ASN A 409 24.68 5.04 5.34
C ASN A 409 25.08 4.98 6.82
N ASN A 410 24.75 5.99 7.60
CA ASN A 410 24.92 6.00 9.06
C ASN A 410 23.83 5.19 9.80
N LYS A 411 22.73 4.86 9.14
CA LYS A 411 21.57 4.19 9.77
C LYS A 411 21.36 2.75 9.29
N VAL A 412 21.92 2.39 8.14
CA VAL A 412 21.84 1.03 7.61
C VAL A 412 23.08 0.23 7.98
N ASN A 413 23.00 -1.10 7.92
CA ASN A 413 24.16 -1.96 8.13
C ASN A 413 25.17 -1.80 6.98
N ARG A 414 26.42 -2.27 7.19
CA ARG A 414 27.53 -2.12 6.24
C ARG A 414 27.22 -2.69 4.85
N PHE A 415 26.48 -3.78 4.75
CA PHE A 415 26.15 -4.43 3.47
C PHE A 415 25.01 -3.73 2.74
N SER A 416 24.21 -2.96 3.44
CA SER A 416 23.08 -2.18 2.91
C SER A 416 23.44 -0.73 2.57
N GLN A 417 24.73 -0.36 2.64
CA GLN A 417 25.17 0.99 2.29
C GLN A 417 25.02 1.24 0.79
N ILE A 418 24.38 2.37 0.46
CA ILE A 418 24.23 2.83 -0.93
C ILE A 418 25.47 3.64 -1.35
N THR A 419 25.80 3.58 -2.63
CA THR A 419 26.97 4.29 -3.18
C THR A 419 26.61 5.62 -3.83
N LYS A 420 25.33 5.79 -4.24
CA LYS A 420 24.87 6.95 -4.99
C LYS A 420 23.40 7.23 -4.72
N VAL A 421 23.05 8.51 -4.67
CA VAL A 421 21.67 9.00 -4.70
C VAL A 421 21.45 9.68 -6.06
N ILE A 422 20.41 9.25 -6.77
CA ILE A 422 20.04 9.76 -8.10
C ILE A 422 18.67 10.42 -7.96
N ASP A 423 18.54 11.66 -8.41
CA ASP A 423 17.26 12.33 -8.50
C ASP A 423 16.43 11.74 -9.64
N ASN A 424 15.24 11.26 -9.35
CA ASN A 424 14.32 10.72 -10.36
C ASN A 424 13.62 11.84 -11.15
N GLY A 425 13.69 13.10 -10.69
CA GLY A 425 13.12 14.27 -11.35
C GLY A 425 11.58 14.35 -11.33
N CYS A 426 10.88 13.24 -11.17
CA CYS A 426 9.42 13.15 -11.15
C CYS A 426 8.95 12.04 -10.20
N GLU A 427 7.63 11.99 -9.94
CA GLU A 427 7.04 10.89 -9.19
C GLU A 427 7.29 9.54 -9.89
N PHE A 428 7.46 8.48 -9.09
CA PHE A 428 7.60 7.13 -9.63
C PHE A 428 6.30 6.64 -10.27
N GLU A 429 6.42 5.85 -11.34
CA GLU A 429 5.28 5.13 -11.90
C GLU A 429 4.69 4.17 -10.87
N LYS A 430 3.37 4.23 -10.69
CA LYS A 430 2.66 3.45 -9.68
C LYS A 430 1.58 2.58 -10.31
N THR A 431 1.29 1.50 -9.62
CA THR A 431 0.07 0.72 -9.84
C THR A 431 -1.17 1.52 -9.39
N PRO A 432 -2.39 1.12 -9.78
CA PRO A 432 -3.62 1.72 -9.26
C PRO A 432 -3.69 1.74 -7.71
N THR A 433 -3.03 0.79 -7.05
CA THR A 433 -2.90 0.69 -5.59
C THR A 433 -1.74 1.48 -5.00
N LYS A 434 -1.19 2.45 -5.76
CA LYS A 434 -0.12 3.35 -5.35
C LYS A 434 1.21 2.67 -5.00
N LYS A 435 1.44 1.41 -5.44
CA LYS A 435 2.74 0.73 -5.32
C LYS A 435 3.64 1.11 -6.49
N ILE A 436 4.90 1.41 -6.21
CA ILE A 436 5.89 1.75 -7.23
C ILE A 436 6.16 0.52 -8.11
N ARG A 437 6.22 0.72 -9.42
CA ARG A 437 6.53 -0.31 -10.43
C ARG A 437 8.05 -0.51 -10.54
N ARG A 438 8.65 -1.17 -9.54
CA ARG A 438 10.11 -1.32 -9.40
C ARG A 438 10.83 -1.81 -10.65
N PHE A 439 10.26 -2.78 -11.36
CA PHE A 439 10.87 -3.38 -12.54
C PHE A 439 11.25 -2.35 -13.63
N VAL A 440 10.51 -1.24 -13.73
CA VAL A 440 10.81 -0.13 -14.65
C VAL A 440 12.16 0.48 -14.31
N TYR A 441 12.42 0.69 -13.03
CA TYR A 441 13.62 1.34 -12.51
C TYR A 441 14.81 0.39 -12.42
N GLU A 442 14.58 -0.88 -12.15
CA GLU A 442 15.60 -1.94 -12.21
C GLU A 442 16.15 -2.13 -13.64
N GLN A 443 15.29 -2.06 -14.67
CA GLN A 443 15.71 -2.10 -16.06
C GLN A 443 16.50 -0.86 -16.46
N ARG A 444 16.07 0.32 -16.02
CA ARG A 444 16.81 1.58 -16.27
C ARG A 444 18.19 1.54 -15.62
N ALA A 445 18.32 1.03 -14.41
CA ALA A 445 19.60 0.90 -13.72
C ALA A 445 20.58 -0.03 -14.44
N LYS A 446 20.09 -1.13 -15.05
CA LYS A 446 20.91 -2.06 -15.84
C LYS A 446 21.43 -1.45 -17.14
N ASN A 447 20.69 -0.51 -17.71
CA ASN A 447 21.04 0.14 -19.01
C ASN A 447 21.85 1.44 -18.84
N GLY A 448 22.27 1.78 -17.61
CA GLY A 448 22.89 3.06 -17.29
C GLY A 448 21.83 4.17 -17.14
N PHE A 449 21.77 4.79 -15.97
CA PHE A 449 20.75 5.80 -15.67
C PHE A 449 20.99 7.07 -16.50
N VAL A 450 20.21 7.25 -17.56
CA VAL A 450 20.09 8.55 -18.25
C VAL A 450 18.88 9.24 -17.62
N PRO A 451 19.02 10.41 -16.97
CA PRO A 451 17.87 11.21 -16.53
C PRO A 451 16.97 11.50 -17.75
N ASP A 452 15.68 11.24 -17.64
CA ASP A 452 14.71 11.60 -18.67
C ASP A 452 14.69 13.13 -18.82
N SER A 453 15.46 13.67 -19.76
CA SER A 453 15.45 15.09 -20.13
C SER A 453 14.16 15.52 -20.86
N ASN A 454 13.20 14.62 -21.04
CA ASN A 454 11.98 14.84 -21.85
C ASN A 454 10.67 14.90 -21.04
N LEU A 455 10.71 15.02 -19.71
CA LEU A 455 9.51 15.19 -18.86
C LEU A 455 9.70 16.38 -17.90
N ALA A 456 10.10 17.53 -18.45
CA ALA A 456 10.05 18.81 -17.75
C ALA A 456 8.79 19.60 -18.17
#